data_cc68b88c124a4de1fc4b01d483259388
#
_entry.id   cc68b88c124a4de1fc4b01d483259388
#
_cell.length_a   1.000
_cell.length_b   1.000
_cell.length_c   1.000
_cell.angle_alpha   90.00
_cell.angle_beta   90.00
_cell.angle_gamma   90.00
#
_symmetry.space_group_name_H-M   'P 1'
#
loop_
_entity.id
_entity.type
_entity.pdbx_description
1 polymer ?
#
loop_
_entity_poly.entity_id
_entity_poly.type
_entity_poly.pdbx_seq_one_letter_code
_entity_poly.pdbx_strand_id
1 'polypeptide(L)'
;MAGAAALSAGRAAGAPPKWRGFNLQEKFTATPDEWAALDPEWGRRNEPFVETDFAWMARWGFNFARLPMSYRCWADPKDPFHVAEATLRDIDRAVDWGKQYGVHVCLNFHRAPGYSVSDALLAEPWDLWTDKQAQDIFCFYWRRFAERYRGIPSARLSFNLINEPSHCTAAQYEKVVRAGVDSIRQADPERMVMIDGLFGEAIQPVKELAAIPNSIQATRGYAPFALTHYLAPWAGTPRQVPTWPMRISDSVEWNRAMLEQWCIQPYRELAEQGATVFVGEWGCWNRTPHAVALAWMRDFLSLWKEVNWGWALWCLRGSFGILDSNRADVKYENWHGHKLDREMLELLREF
;
A
#
# COMPACT_ATOMS: atom_id res chain seq x y z
N MET A 1 14.63 14.59 -50.65
CA MET A 1 13.77 15.26 -49.66
C MET A 1 13.52 14.26 -48.53
N ALA A 2 14.23 14.48 -47.44
CA ALA A 2 14.13 13.61 -46.26
C ALA A 2 13.06 14.22 -45.32
N GLY A 3 11.97 13.48 -45.08
CA GLY A 3 10.94 13.88 -44.14
C GLY A 3 11.40 13.59 -42.71
N ALA A 4 11.60 14.63 -41.93
CA ALA A 4 11.85 14.54 -40.51
C ALA A 4 10.51 14.21 -39.80
N ALA A 5 10.42 13.00 -39.23
CA ALA A 5 9.34 12.65 -38.31
C ALA A 5 9.54 13.42 -37.00
N ALA A 6 8.65 14.36 -36.71
CA ALA A 6 8.60 15.05 -35.42
C ALA A 6 8.17 14.05 -34.35
N LEU A 7 9.07 13.69 -33.44
CA LEU A 7 8.76 13.06 -32.16
C LEU A 7 7.88 14.05 -31.38
N SER A 8 6.61 13.73 -31.21
CA SER A 8 5.72 14.46 -30.31
C SER A 8 6.26 14.33 -28.89
N ALA A 9 6.77 15.44 -28.35
CA ALA A 9 7.12 15.53 -26.95
C ALA A 9 5.86 15.20 -26.13
N GLY A 10 5.89 14.07 -25.42
CA GLY A 10 4.85 13.68 -24.49
C GLY A 10 4.63 14.81 -23.49
N ARG A 11 3.40 15.24 -23.34
CA ARG A 11 2.97 16.26 -22.38
C ARG A 11 3.43 15.79 -20.99
N ALA A 12 4.32 16.53 -20.35
CA ALA A 12 4.72 16.26 -18.98
C ALA A 12 3.44 16.11 -18.14
N ALA A 13 3.21 14.93 -17.58
CA ALA A 13 2.15 14.75 -16.63
C ALA A 13 2.41 15.72 -15.49
N GLY A 14 1.44 16.60 -15.18
CA GLY A 14 1.55 17.51 -14.04
C GLY A 14 1.88 16.70 -12.81
N ALA A 15 2.66 17.28 -11.87
CA ALA A 15 2.99 16.61 -10.62
C ALA A 15 1.74 15.96 -10.03
N PRO A 16 1.79 14.68 -9.62
CA PRO A 16 0.61 14.00 -9.08
C PRO A 16 0.09 14.77 -7.87
N PRO A 17 -1.23 14.81 -7.68
CA PRO A 17 -1.79 15.46 -6.52
C PRO A 17 -1.20 14.82 -5.26
N LYS A 18 -0.94 15.64 -4.23
CA LYS A 18 -0.43 15.14 -2.95
C LYS A 18 -1.50 14.26 -2.30
N TRP A 19 -1.39 12.96 -2.50
CA TRP A 19 -2.31 12.00 -1.92
C TRP A 19 -1.96 11.70 -0.47
N ARG A 20 -2.96 11.76 0.41
CA ARG A 20 -2.86 11.39 1.81
C ARG A 20 -4.09 10.59 2.18
N GLY A 21 -3.91 9.47 2.85
CA GLY A 21 -5.04 8.63 3.20
C GLY A 21 -4.68 7.33 3.88
N PHE A 22 -5.42 6.29 3.53
CA PHE A 22 -5.42 5.04 4.30
C PHE A 22 -5.44 3.82 3.41
N ASN A 23 -4.96 2.71 3.98
CA ASN A 23 -5.25 1.37 3.51
C ASN A 23 -6.58 0.90 4.12
N LEU A 24 -7.44 0.30 3.31
CA LEU A 24 -8.74 -0.26 3.72
C LEU A 24 -8.70 -1.77 3.54
N GLN A 25 -8.39 -2.49 4.63
CA GLN A 25 -8.03 -3.91 4.59
C GLN A 25 -9.22 -4.86 4.61
N GLU A 26 -10.33 -4.50 5.25
CA GLU A 26 -11.23 -5.46 5.88
C GLU A 26 -12.14 -6.21 4.90
N LYS A 27 -12.11 -5.88 3.61
CA LYS A 27 -13.09 -6.42 2.65
C LYS A 27 -12.51 -7.43 1.67
N PHE A 28 -11.32 -7.18 1.15
CA PHE A 28 -10.77 -7.95 0.03
C PHE A 28 -9.43 -8.62 0.33
N THR A 29 -8.86 -8.43 1.52
CA THR A 29 -7.51 -8.93 1.86
C THR A 29 -7.46 -10.45 1.99
N ALA A 30 -8.56 -11.07 2.41
CA ALA A 30 -8.69 -12.51 2.54
C ALA A 30 -10.15 -12.95 2.34
N THR A 31 -10.35 -14.22 1.99
CA THR A 31 -11.69 -14.82 1.92
C THR A 31 -12.29 -14.99 3.33
N PRO A 32 -13.62 -15.20 3.46
CA PRO A 32 -14.23 -15.50 4.76
C PRO A 32 -13.60 -16.70 5.46
N ASP A 33 -13.25 -17.76 4.72
CA ASP A 33 -12.63 -18.97 5.27
C ASP A 33 -11.20 -18.71 5.73
N GLU A 34 -10.43 -17.94 4.97
CA GLU A 34 -9.09 -17.50 5.38
C GLU A 34 -9.15 -16.65 6.65
N TRP A 35 -10.12 -15.72 6.75
CA TRP A 35 -10.34 -14.94 7.97
C TRP A 35 -10.71 -15.79 9.16
N ALA A 36 -11.55 -16.82 8.97
CA ALA A 36 -11.95 -17.74 10.04
C ALA A 36 -10.79 -18.62 10.54
N ALA A 37 -9.81 -18.89 9.67
CA ALA A 37 -8.64 -19.70 10.01
C ALA A 37 -7.51 -18.89 10.71
N LEU A 38 -7.59 -17.55 10.71
CA LEU A 38 -6.62 -16.72 11.40
C LEU A 38 -6.74 -16.85 12.92
N ASP A 39 -5.58 -16.89 13.59
CA ASP A 39 -5.52 -16.81 15.04
C ASP A 39 -6.19 -15.50 15.50
N PRO A 40 -7.15 -15.55 16.45
CA PRO A 40 -7.78 -14.36 17.03
C PRO A 40 -6.78 -13.36 17.63
N GLU A 41 -5.57 -13.78 18.00
CA GLU A 41 -4.51 -12.90 18.47
C GLU A 41 -3.91 -12.02 17.38
N TRP A 42 -4.04 -12.41 16.09
CA TRP A 42 -3.56 -11.62 14.96
C TRP A 42 -4.41 -10.37 14.67
N GLY A 43 -5.43 -10.20 15.45
CA GLY A 43 -6.29 -9.05 15.40
C GLY A 43 -7.73 -9.44 15.04
N ARG A 44 -8.65 -8.81 15.73
CA ARG A 44 -10.06 -8.93 15.35
C ARG A 44 -10.24 -8.34 13.96
N ARG A 45 -10.89 -9.11 13.09
CA ARG A 45 -11.40 -8.56 11.85
C ARG A 45 -12.31 -7.39 12.18
N ASN A 46 -11.97 -6.21 11.70
CA ASN A 46 -12.89 -5.08 11.76
C ASN A 46 -14.04 -5.31 10.78
N GLU A 47 -15.14 -4.61 11.00
CA GLU A 47 -16.23 -4.60 10.04
C GLU A 47 -15.73 -4.14 8.66
N PRO A 48 -16.24 -4.73 7.57
CA PRO A 48 -15.88 -4.31 6.23
C PRO A 48 -16.09 -2.81 6.05
N PHE A 49 -15.17 -2.16 5.36
CA PHE A 49 -15.33 -0.75 5.04
C PHE A 49 -16.57 -0.51 4.17
N VAL A 50 -17.19 0.64 4.35
CA VAL A 50 -18.43 1.04 3.70
C VAL A 50 -18.33 2.47 3.15
N GLU A 51 -19.38 2.95 2.49
CA GLU A 51 -19.43 4.29 1.89
C GLU A 51 -19.08 5.42 2.88
N THR A 52 -19.55 5.29 4.13
CA THR A 52 -19.29 6.31 5.16
C THR A 52 -17.82 6.49 5.50
N ASP A 53 -16.97 5.48 5.29
CA ASP A 53 -15.52 5.60 5.49
C ASP A 53 -14.91 6.56 4.48
N PHE A 54 -15.35 6.50 3.21
CA PHE A 54 -14.94 7.44 2.17
C PHE A 54 -15.44 8.86 2.47
N ALA A 55 -16.66 9.00 2.96
CA ALA A 55 -17.22 10.27 3.38
C ALA A 55 -16.42 10.88 4.55
N TRP A 56 -16.03 10.07 5.54
CA TRP A 56 -15.22 10.51 6.68
C TRP A 56 -13.80 10.89 6.25
N MET A 57 -13.15 10.09 5.43
CA MET A 57 -11.83 10.42 4.88
C MET A 57 -11.87 11.79 4.17
N ALA A 58 -12.84 11.99 3.27
CA ALA A 58 -13.00 13.26 2.56
C ALA A 58 -13.28 14.44 3.51
N ARG A 59 -14.16 14.25 4.51
CA ARG A 59 -14.47 15.26 5.53
C ARG A 59 -13.25 15.65 6.36
N TRP A 60 -12.34 14.71 6.62
CA TRP A 60 -11.10 14.97 7.35
C TRP A 60 -9.98 15.54 6.47
N GLY A 61 -10.21 15.65 5.15
CA GLY A 61 -9.26 16.22 4.20
C GLY A 61 -8.31 15.19 3.58
N PHE A 62 -8.62 13.88 3.71
CA PHE A 62 -7.87 12.81 3.06
C PHE A 62 -8.49 12.46 1.71
N ASN A 63 -7.64 12.13 0.75
CA ASN A 63 -8.02 11.98 -0.66
C ASN A 63 -7.48 10.71 -1.32
N PHE A 64 -7.07 9.71 -0.53
CA PHE A 64 -6.48 8.47 -1.04
C PHE A 64 -6.93 7.25 -0.24
N ALA A 65 -7.31 6.19 -0.94
CA ALA A 65 -7.63 4.88 -0.39
C ALA A 65 -6.89 3.79 -1.18
N ARG A 66 -6.02 3.03 -0.54
CA ARG A 66 -5.45 1.82 -1.10
C ARG A 66 -6.27 0.63 -0.63
N LEU A 67 -6.65 -0.24 -1.57
CA LEU A 67 -7.41 -1.47 -1.30
C LEU A 67 -6.48 -2.67 -1.43
N PRO A 68 -5.92 -3.19 -0.33
CA PRO A 68 -5.19 -4.45 -0.33
C PRO A 68 -6.15 -5.59 -0.67
N MET A 69 -5.85 -6.38 -1.70
CA MET A 69 -6.75 -7.41 -2.21
C MET A 69 -6.02 -8.74 -2.40
N SER A 70 -6.69 -9.81 -2.05
CA SER A 70 -6.29 -11.17 -2.39
C SER A 70 -7.02 -11.62 -3.65
N TYR A 71 -6.27 -12.14 -4.64
CA TYR A 71 -6.89 -12.69 -5.85
C TYR A 71 -7.87 -13.82 -5.54
N ARG A 72 -7.69 -14.51 -4.42
CA ARG A 72 -8.57 -15.60 -3.96
C ARG A 72 -10.00 -15.13 -3.66
N CYS A 73 -10.22 -13.83 -3.44
CA CYS A 73 -11.57 -13.29 -3.24
C CYS A 73 -12.44 -13.36 -4.50
N TRP A 74 -11.83 -13.45 -5.69
CA TRP A 74 -12.58 -13.53 -6.97
C TRP A 74 -12.19 -14.71 -7.86
N ALA A 75 -11.08 -15.41 -7.58
CA ALA A 75 -10.66 -16.57 -8.35
C ALA A 75 -11.47 -17.81 -8.00
N ASP A 76 -11.86 -18.59 -9.01
CA ASP A 76 -12.31 -19.96 -8.76
C ASP A 76 -11.08 -20.84 -8.48
N PRO A 77 -11.03 -21.57 -7.36
CA PRO A 77 -9.91 -22.46 -7.04
C PRO A 77 -9.67 -23.55 -8.09
N LYS A 78 -10.69 -23.94 -8.88
CA LYS A 78 -10.60 -24.98 -9.90
C LYS A 78 -10.24 -24.43 -11.29
N ASP A 79 -10.60 -23.17 -11.54
CA ASP A 79 -10.30 -22.46 -12.79
C ASP A 79 -9.93 -21.01 -12.47
N PRO A 80 -8.65 -20.67 -12.33
CA PRO A 80 -8.23 -19.34 -11.97
C PRO A 80 -8.57 -18.27 -13.03
N PHE A 81 -8.94 -18.68 -14.25
CA PHE A 81 -9.42 -17.76 -15.28
C PHE A 81 -10.93 -17.48 -15.19
N HIS A 82 -11.65 -18.22 -14.36
CA HIS A 82 -13.03 -17.92 -14.01
C HIS A 82 -13.09 -16.95 -12.82
N VAL A 83 -13.76 -15.81 -13.01
CA VAL A 83 -13.75 -14.71 -12.04
C VAL A 83 -15.14 -14.51 -11.44
N ALA A 84 -15.23 -14.45 -10.10
CA ALA A 84 -16.47 -14.18 -9.38
C ALA A 84 -16.93 -12.72 -9.58
N GLU A 85 -17.88 -12.52 -10.47
CA GLU A 85 -18.40 -11.19 -10.84
C GLU A 85 -19.03 -10.44 -9.65
N ALA A 86 -19.52 -11.16 -8.64
CA ALA A 86 -20.08 -10.55 -7.42
C ALA A 86 -19.01 -9.76 -6.66
N THR A 87 -17.79 -10.33 -6.49
CA THR A 87 -16.67 -9.64 -5.84
C THR A 87 -16.22 -8.44 -6.66
N LEU A 88 -16.15 -8.56 -7.99
CA LEU A 88 -15.78 -7.44 -8.84
C LEU A 88 -16.77 -6.28 -8.71
N ARG A 89 -18.08 -6.54 -8.63
CA ARG A 89 -19.09 -5.50 -8.35
C ARG A 89 -18.92 -4.84 -6.98
N ASP A 90 -18.40 -5.55 -5.99
CA ASP A 90 -18.07 -4.96 -4.70
C ASP A 90 -16.86 -4.01 -4.78
N ILE A 91 -15.89 -4.36 -5.62
CA ILE A 91 -14.74 -3.47 -5.90
C ILE A 91 -15.22 -2.24 -6.69
N ASP A 92 -16.14 -2.40 -7.67
CA ASP A 92 -16.75 -1.28 -8.39
C ASP A 92 -17.38 -0.27 -7.45
N ARG A 93 -18.13 -0.75 -6.43
CA ARG A 93 -18.73 0.15 -5.43
C ARG A 93 -17.67 0.98 -4.69
N ALA A 94 -16.55 0.40 -4.33
CA ALA A 94 -15.46 1.15 -3.69
C ALA A 94 -14.86 2.20 -4.64
N VAL A 95 -14.71 1.88 -5.92
CA VAL A 95 -14.24 2.83 -6.94
C VAL A 95 -15.26 3.97 -7.14
N ASP A 96 -16.57 3.66 -7.14
CA ASP A 96 -17.63 4.65 -7.25
C ASP A 96 -17.69 5.57 -6.03
N TRP A 97 -17.53 5.05 -4.81
CA TRP A 97 -17.41 5.87 -3.60
C TRP A 97 -16.19 6.79 -3.67
N GLY A 98 -15.05 6.29 -4.14
CA GLY A 98 -13.88 7.13 -4.40
C GLY A 98 -14.19 8.30 -5.34
N LYS A 99 -14.90 8.04 -6.44
CA LYS A 99 -15.36 9.07 -7.38
C LYS A 99 -16.33 10.06 -6.72
N GLN A 100 -17.30 9.57 -5.95
CA GLN A 100 -18.33 10.38 -5.29
C GLN A 100 -17.72 11.35 -4.27
N TYR A 101 -16.77 10.89 -3.46
CA TYR A 101 -16.17 11.67 -2.39
C TYR A 101 -14.83 12.35 -2.75
N GLY A 102 -14.38 12.22 -3.99
CA GLY A 102 -13.11 12.81 -4.42
C GLY A 102 -11.87 12.13 -3.83
N VAL A 103 -12.00 10.87 -3.43
CA VAL A 103 -10.92 10.02 -2.91
C VAL A 103 -10.35 9.17 -4.06
N HIS A 104 -9.05 9.27 -4.30
CA HIS A 104 -8.37 8.39 -5.25
C HIS A 104 -8.37 6.95 -4.73
N VAL A 105 -8.67 6.00 -5.59
CA VAL A 105 -8.63 4.57 -5.23
C VAL A 105 -7.42 3.90 -5.90
N CYS A 106 -6.65 3.17 -5.11
CA CYS A 106 -5.54 2.35 -5.59
C CYS A 106 -5.84 0.87 -5.35
N LEU A 107 -6.05 0.11 -6.41
CA LEU A 107 -6.25 -1.33 -6.32
C LEU A 107 -4.89 -2.01 -6.19
N ASN A 108 -4.71 -2.86 -5.17
CA ASN A 108 -3.44 -3.53 -4.91
C ASN A 108 -3.60 -5.04 -4.83
N PHE A 109 -2.75 -5.80 -5.53
CA PHE A 109 -2.62 -7.22 -5.25
C PHE A 109 -1.72 -7.41 -4.03
N HIS A 110 -2.36 -7.48 -2.86
CA HIS A 110 -1.71 -7.81 -1.60
C HIS A 110 -1.31 -9.29 -1.55
N ARG A 111 -2.15 -10.12 -2.17
CA ARG A 111 -1.85 -11.50 -2.54
C ARG A 111 -2.09 -11.65 -4.04
N ALA A 112 -1.05 -12.00 -4.77
CA ALA A 112 -1.08 -12.30 -6.21
C ALA A 112 -1.05 -13.82 -6.44
N PRO A 113 -1.44 -14.33 -7.61
CA PRO A 113 -1.23 -15.74 -7.97
C PRO A 113 0.23 -16.12 -7.83
N GLY A 114 0.51 -17.08 -6.95
CA GLY A 114 1.88 -17.56 -6.68
C GLY A 114 2.72 -16.65 -5.79
N TYR A 115 2.14 -15.63 -5.14
CA TYR A 115 2.90 -14.78 -4.24
C TYR A 115 2.07 -14.12 -3.13
N SER A 116 2.61 -14.14 -1.92
CA SER A 116 2.22 -13.29 -0.80
C SER A 116 3.45 -12.99 0.05
N VAL A 117 3.57 -11.76 0.58
CA VAL A 117 4.63 -11.42 1.54
C VAL A 117 4.45 -12.18 2.85
N SER A 118 3.22 -12.56 3.19
CA SER A 118 2.89 -13.34 4.39
C SER A 118 2.52 -14.76 4.01
N ASP A 119 3.38 -15.73 4.33
CA ASP A 119 3.14 -17.16 4.14
C ASP A 119 2.20 -17.75 5.19
N ALA A 120 1.84 -16.94 6.19
CA ALA A 120 1.16 -17.43 7.40
C ALA A 120 -0.25 -17.94 7.16
N LEU A 121 -0.89 -17.57 6.05
CA LEU A 121 -2.30 -17.87 5.86
C LEU A 121 -2.58 -19.10 5.03
N LEU A 122 -1.93 -19.28 3.90
CA LEU A 122 -2.05 -20.47 3.05
C LEU A 122 -0.93 -20.44 2.00
N ALA A 123 -0.29 -21.56 1.76
CA ALA A 123 0.69 -21.69 0.69
C ALA A 123 0.07 -21.37 -0.67
N GLU A 124 0.82 -20.69 -1.53
CA GLU A 124 0.45 -20.53 -2.93
C GLU A 124 0.74 -21.82 -3.69
N PRO A 125 -0.13 -22.22 -4.65
CA PRO A 125 0.11 -23.43 -5.44
C PRO A 125 1.20 -23.28 -6.49
N TRP A 126 1.66 -22.07 -6.73
CA TRP A 126 2.67 -21.70 -7.72
C TRP A 126 3.67 -20.72 -7.11
N ASP A 127 4.75 -20.47 -7.86
CA ASP A 127 5.70 -19.37 -7.58
C ASP A 127 5.62 -18.31 -8.68
N LEU A 128 5.16 -17.11 -8.35
CA LEU A 128 5.02 -16.01 -9.31
C LEU A 128 6.32 -15.65 -10.03
N TRP A 129 7.46 -15.86 -9.36
CA TRP A 129 8.77 -15.46 -9.88
C TRP A 129 9.32 -16.40 -10.95
N THR A 130 8.89 -17.67 -10.92
CA THR A 130 9.42 -18.73 -11.78
C THR A 130 8.36 -19.40 -12.63
N ASP A 131 7.12 -19.55 -12.14
CA ASP A 131 6.09 -20.31 -12.82
C ASP A 131 5.33 -19.47 -13.85
N LYS A 132 5.40 -19.92 -15.10
CA LYS A 132 4.69 -19.24 -16.19
C LYS A 132 3.18 -19.18 -15.96
N GLN A 133 2.59 -20.23 -15.38
CA GLN A 133 1.15 -20.27 -15.09
C GLN A 133 0.73 -19.14 -14.11
N ALA A 134 1.49 -18.93 -13.03
CA ALA A 134 1.25 -17.84 -12.10
C ALA A 134 1.36 -16.47 -12.80
N GLN A 135 2.38 -16.29 -13.64
CA GLN A 135 2.58 -15.07 -14.43
C GLN A 135 1.44 -14.83 -15.41
N ASP A 136 0.93 -15.86 -16.08
CA ASP A 136 -0.18 -15.76 -17.02
C ASP A 136 -1.50 -15.37 -16.29
N ILE A 137 -1.77 -15.96 -15.13
CA ILE A 137 -2.95 -15.61 -14.30
C ILE A 137 -2.83 -14.18 -13.77
N PHE A 138 -1.66 -13.79 -13.29
CA PHE A 138 -1.37 -12.43 -12.82
C PHE A 138 -1.64 -11.39 -13.92
N CYS A 139 -1.13 -11.62 -15.11
CA CYS A 139 -1.34 -10.76 -16.27
C CYS A 139 -2.81 -10.74 -16.70
N PHE A 140 -3.49 -11.88 -16.68
CA PHE A 140 -4.92 -11.98 -16.98
C PHE A 140 -5.76 -11.11 -16.05
N TYR A 141 -5.54 -11.17 -14.71
CA TYR A 141 -6.31 -10.37 -13.77
C TYR A 141 -6.05 -8.87 -13.96
N TRP A 142 -4.79 -8.44 -14.11
CA TRP A 142 -4.51 -7.03 -14.34
C TRP A 142 -5.12 -6.51 -15.63
N ARG A 143 -5.10 -7.31 -16.68
CA ARG A 143 -5.79 -6.98 -17.94
C ARG A 143 -7.30 -6.84 -17.72
N ARG A 144 -7.93 -7.77 -16.98
CA ARG A 144 -9.37 -7.72 -16.66
C ARG A 144 -9.73 -6.46 -15.87
N PHE A 145 -8.92 -6.06 -14.89
CA PHE A 145 -9.13 -4.80 -14.18
C PHE A 145 -8.94 -3.59 -15.10
N ALA A 146 -7.94 -3.61 -15.99
CA ALA A 146 -7.73 -2.54 -16.96
C ALA A 146 -8.89 -2.40 -17.94
N GLU A 147 -9.41 -3.51 -18.45
CA GLU A 147 -10.60 -3.53 -19.30
C GLU A 147 -11.84 -3.00 -18.58
N ARG A 148 -12.06 -3.44 -17.32
CA ARG A 148 -13.22 -3.06 -16.51
C ARG A 148 -13.25 -1.57 -16.19
N TYR A 149 -12.11 -0.98 -15.90
CA TYR A 149 -12.00 0.42 -15.48
C TYR A 149 -11.48 1.35 -16.58
N ARG A 150 -11.49 0.89 -17.83
CA ARG A 150 -11.13 1.74 -18.98
C ARG A 150 -11.98 3.00 -19.00
N GLY A 151 -11.32 4.14 -19.19
CA GLY A 151 -11.98 5.46 -19.24
C GLY A 151 -12.11 6.14 -17.88
N ILE A 152 -11.81 5.48 -16.74
CA ILE A 152 -11.63 6.17 -15.47
C ILE A 152 -10.24 6.81 -15.47
N PRO A 153 -10.10 8.13 -15.30
CA PRO A 153 -8.79 8.80 -15.34
C PRO A 153 -7.83 8.28 -14.27
N SER A 154 -6.53 8.21 -14.59
CA SER A 154 -5.47 7.81 -13.63
C SER A 154 -5.37 8.73 -12.42
N ALA A 155 -5.87 9.96 -12.47
CA ALA A 155 -6.02 10.82 -11.31
C ALA A 155 -7.08 10.33 -10.29
N ARG A 156 -7.93 9.36 -10.66
CA ARG A 156 -9.00 8.79 -9.83
C ARG A 156 -8.75 7.35 -9.43
N LEU A 157 -8.02 6.58 -10.26
CA LEU A 157 -7.78 5.16 -10.06
C LEU A 157 -6.37 4.80 -10.53
N SER A 158 -5.65 4.06 -9.71
CA SER A 158 -4.34 3.48 -10.03
C SER A 158 -4.28 1.99 -9.62
N PHE A 159 -3.27 1.28 -10.13
CA PHE A 159 -3.04 -0.12 -9.84
C PHE A 159 -1.67 -0.31 -9.20
N ASN A 160 -1.65 -0.82 -7.96
CA ASN A 160 -0.43 -1.22 -7.28
C ASN A 160 -0.21 -2.72 -7.49
N LEU A 161 0.76 -3.05 -8.31
CA LEU A 161 0.84 -4.35 -8.98
C LEU A 161 1.02 -5.53 -8.04
N ILE A 162 1.97 -5.44 -7.09
CA ILE A 162 2.32 -6.49 -6.14
C ILE A 162 2.72 -5.83 -4.83
N ASN A 163 2.21 -6.34 -3.72
CA ASN A 163 2.59 -5.87 -2.40
C ASN A 163 3.93 -6.45 -1.95
N GLU A 164 4.87 -5.57 -1.57
CA GLU A 164 6.12 -5.93 -0.87
C GLU A 164 6.86 -7.15 -1.46
N PRO A 165 7.22 -7.13 -2.75
CA PRO A 165 7.85 -8.26 -3.41
C PRO A 165 9.13 -8.69 -2.68
N SER A 166 9.23 -9.98 -2.36
CA SER A 166 10.33 -10.61 -1.64
C SER A 166 10.62 -12.01 -2.21
N HIS A 167 11.66 -12.64 -1.71
CA HIS A 167 12.08 -13.98 -2.13
C HIS A 167 12.31 -14.11 -3.64
N CYS A 168 12.73 -13.02 -4.28
CA CYS A 168 13.05 -12.96 -5.71
C CYS A 168 14.27 -12.06 -5.96
N THR A 169 14.87 -12.25 -7.12
CA THR A 169 15.90 -11.32 -7.61
C THR A 169 15.26 -10.08 -8.25
N ALA A 170 15.99 -8.98 -8.33
CA ALA A 170 15.52 -7.77 -9.03
C ALA A 170 15.13 -8.07 -10.49
N ALA A 171 15.87 -8.94 -11.19
CA ALA A 171 15.56 -9.31 -12.57
C ALA A 171 14.27 -10.13 -12.70
N GLN A 172 14.00 -11.06 -11.76
CA GLN A 172 12.73 -11.80 -11.74
C GLN A 172 11.56 -10.84 -11.48
N TYR A 173 11.70 -9.95 -10.50
CA TYR A 173 10.68 -8.95 -10.19
C TYR A 173 10.43 -8.01 -11.37
N GLU A 174 11.49 -7.48 -11.99
CA GLU A 174 11.39 -6.61 -13.17
C GLU A 174 10.63 -7.30 -14.30
N LYS A 175 10.94 -8.56 -14.60
CA LYS A 175 10.25 -9.34 -15.63
C LYS A 175 8.74 -9.41 -15.38
N VAL A 176 8.34 -9.74 -14.15
CA VAL A 176 6.92 -9.87 -13.77
C VAL A 176 6.21 -8.52 -13.83
N VAL A 177 6.84 -7.46 -13.32
CA VAL A 177 6.26 -6.09 -13.35
C VAL A 177 6.05 -5.64 -14.79
N ARG A 178 7.04 -5.81 -15.68
CA ARG A 178 6.91 -5.40 -17.09
C ARG A 178 5.80 -6.17 -17.78
N ALA A 179 5.69 -7.47 -17.58
CA ALA A 179 4.60 -8.27 -18.14
C ALA A 179 3.21 -7.81 -17.66
N GLY A 180 3.08 -7.50 -16.37
CA GLY A 180 1.85 -6.93 -15.79
C GLY A 180 1.51 -5.56 -16.38
N VAL A 181 2.48 -4.66 -16.48
CA VAL A 181 2.31 -3.34 -17.10
C VAL A 181 1.89 -3.46 -18.56
N ASP A 182 2.55 -4.32 -19.33
CA ASP A 182 2.23 -4.53 -20.74
C ASP A 182 0.78 -5.05 -20.91
N SER A 183 0.36 -5.98 -20.04
CA SER A 183 -1.01 -6.50 -20.03
C SER A 183 -2.05 -5.42 -19.68
N ILE A 184 -1.77 -4.54 -18.74
CA ILE A 184 -2.61 -3.39 -18.40
C ILE A 184 -2.71 -2.44 -19.60
N ARG A 185 -1.59 -2.09 -20.23
CA ARG A 185 -1.53 -1.08 -21.29
C ARG A 185 -2.11 -1.52 -22.61
N GLN A 186 -2.20 -2.81 -22.86
CA GLN A 186 -2.97 -3.34 -23.98
C GLN A 186 -4.46 -2.97 -23.88
N ALA A 187 -4.99 -2.84 -22.68
CA ALA A 187 -6.38 -2.50 -22.42
C ALA A 187 -6.59 -1.02 -22.09
N ASP A 188 -5.67 -0.42 -21.35
CA ASP A 188 -5.70 0.97 -20.86
C ASP A 188 -4.29 1.59 -20.91
N PRO A 189 -3.87 2.18 -22.03
CA PRO A 189 -2.51 2.66 -22.26
C PRO A 189 -2.04 3.72 -21.26
N GLU A 190 -2.95 4.51 -20.71
CA GLU A 190 -2.64 5.63 -19.82
C GLU A 190 -2.79 5.28 -18.33
N ARG A 191 -3.07 4.01 -18.00
CA ARG A 191 -3.26 3.60 -16.60
C ARG A 191 -1.99 3.83 -15.78
N MET A 192 -2.12 4.60 -14.71
CA MET A 192 -1.06 4.77 -13.71
C MET A 192 -0.89 3.49 -12.90
N VAL A 193 0.36 3.08 -12.73
CA VAL A 193 0.73 1.92 -11.92
C VAL A 193 1.59 2.34 -10.75
N MET A 194 1.45 1.68 -9.60
CA MET A 194 2.36 1.78 -8.46
C MET A 194 3.21 0.51 -8.40
N ILE A 195 4.49 0.69 -8.18
CA ILE A 195 5.50 -0.36 -8.18
C ILE A 195 6.21 -0.30 -6.84
N ASP A 196 6.05 -1.32 -6.02
CA ASP A 196 6.71 -1.42 -4.73
C ASP A 196 8.20 -1.69 -4.91
N GLY A 197 9.02 -1.20 -4.00
CA GLY A 197 10.41 -1.62 -3.90
C GLY A 197 10.53 -3.06 -3.39
N LEU A 198 11.68 -3.68 -3.60
CA LEU A 198 11.98 -5.02 -3.08
C LEU A 198 12.02 -5.00 -1.55
N PHE A 199 11.29 -5.92 -0.95
CA PHE A 199 11.23 -6.10 0.50
C PHE A 199 12.43 -6.91 0.99
N GLY A 200 13.13 -6.37 1.98
CA GLY A 200 14.28 -6.96 2.64
C GLY A 200 14.46 -6.33 4.01
N GLU A 201 15.69 -6.06 4.44
CA GLU A 201 15.97 -5.29 5.69
C GLU A 201 15.42 -3.86 5.60
N ALA A 202 15.38 -3.31 4.39
CA ALA A 202 14.66 -2.09 4.04
C ALA A 202 14.01 -2.25 2.66
N ILE A 203 12.97 -1.47 2.39
CA ILE A 203 12.36 -1.45 1.06
C ILE A 203 13.28 -0.68 0.11
N GLN A 204 13.83 -1.38 -0.88
CA GLN A 204 14.78 -0.82 -1.83
C GLN A 204 14.15 -0.65 -3.21
N PRO A 205 14.30 0.52 -3.86
CA PRO A 205 13.78 0.70 -5.21
C PRO A 205 14.56 -0.15 -6.22
N VAL A 206 13.84 -0.65 -7.25
CA VAL A 206 14.45 -1.23 -8.44
C VAL A 206 14.54 -0.15 -9.50
N LYS A 207 15.74 0.40 -9.72
CA LYS A 207 15.98 1.63 -10.52
C LYS A 207 15.47 1.48 -11.97
N GLU A 208 15.58 0.30 -12.55
CA GLU A 208 15.14 -0.02 -13.90
C GLU A 208 13.62 0.13 -14.08
N LEU A 209 12.86 -0.04 -13.00
CA LEU A 209 11.40 0.10 -12.99
C LEU A 209 10.94 1.56 -12.88
N ALA A 210 11.80 2.45 -12.41
CA ALA A 210 11.48 3.89 -12.32
C ALA A 210 11.33 4.56 -13.70
N ALA A 211 11.93 3.97 -14.75
CA ALA A 211 11.81 4.44 -16.12
C ALA A 211 10.47 4.09 -16.79
N ILE A 212 9.61 3.30 -16.16
CA ILE A 212 8.29 2.94 -16.70
C ILE A 212 7.41 4.21 -16.72
N PRO A 213 6.93 4.67 -17.88
CA PRO A 213 6.07 5.86 -17.95
C PRO A 213 4.79 5.68 -17.11
N ASN A 214 4.22 6.77 -16.62
CA ASN A 214 3.01 6.76 -15.77
C ASN A 214 3.11 5.77 -14.60
N SER A 215 4.29 5.66 -13.98
CA SER A 215 4.50 4.85 -12.79
C SER A 215 4.83 5.70 -11.56
N ILE A 216 4.50 5.17 -10.40
CA ILE A 216 4.85 5.68 -9.08
C ILE A 216 5.68 4.63 -8.38
N GLN A 217 6.81 5.02 -7.78
CA GLN A 217 7.64 4.16 -6.96
C GLN A 217 7.11 4.19 -5.52
N ALA A 218 6.63 3.05 -5.03
CA ALA A 218 6.04 2.96 -3.70
C ALA A 218 7.05 2.42 -2.68
N THR A 219 7.18 3.13 -1.55
CA THR A 219 8.00 2.72 -0.40
C THR A 219 7.14 2.41 0.82
N ARG A 220 7.78 2.08 1.94
CA ARG A 220 7.16 1.77 3.23
C ARG A 220 7.76 2.62 4.34
N GLY A 221 6.94 2.89 5.36
CA GLY A 221 7.35 3.62 6.55
C GLY A 221 7.17 2.79 7.82
N TYR A 222 7.97 1.71 7.98
CA TYR A 222 7.91 0.85 9.17
C TYR A 222 9.23 0.80 9.95
N ALA A 223 10.24 1.56 9.56
CA ALA A 223 11.51 1.58 10.29
C ALA A 223 11.47 2.48 11.54
N PRO A 224 12.05 2.06 12.67
CA PRO A 224 12.58 0.73 12.94
C PRO A 224 11.46 -0.26 13.26
N PHE A 225 11.58 -1.47 12.72
CA PHE A 225 10.56 -2.50 12.87
C PHE A 225 10.28 -2.88 14.35
N ALA A 226 11.30 -2.84 15.19
CA ALA A 226 11.19 -3.07 16.62
C ALA A 226 10.26 -2.07 17.35
N LEU A 227 10.11 -0.85 16.83
CA LEU A 227 9.17 0.14 17.34
C LEU A 227 7.78 -0.06 16.75
N THR A 228 7.69 -0.15 15.42
CA THR A 228 6.41 -0.13 14.71
C THR A 228 5.62 -1.43 14.87
N HIS A 229 6.30 -2.56 15.13
CA HIS A 229 5.71 -3.87 15.35
C HIS A 229 5.97 -4.41 16.77
N TYR A 230 6.13 -3.52 17.74
CA TYR A 230 6.34 -3.92 19.13
C TYR A 230 5.24 -4.83 19.63
N LEU A 231 5.62 -6.03 20.09
CA LEU A 231 4.72 -7.11 20.51
C LEU A 231 3.69 -7.54 19.47
N ALA A 232 3.91 -7.26 18.19
CA ALA A 232 3.08 -7.84 17.13
C ALA A 232 3.36 -9.35 17.05
N PRO A 233 2.32 -10.21 17.10
CA PRO A 233 2.51 -11.67 17.25
C PRO A 233 3.35 -12.30 16.13
N TRP A 234 3.27 -11.74 14.92
CA TRP A 234 3.97 -12.24 13.73
C TRP A 234 5.39 -11.67 13.54
N ALA A 235 5.77 -10.64 14.31
CA ALA A 235 6.96 -9.84 13.98
C ALA A 235 8.23 -10.29 14.69
N GLY A 236 8.14 -11.12 15.73
CA GLY A 236 9.31 -11.58 16.50
C GLY A 236 10.16 -10.44 17.11
N THR A 237 9.56 -9.28 17.34
CA THR A 237 10.28 -8.08 17.81
C THR A 237 10.74 -8.20 19.27
N PRO A 238 11.83 -7.48 19.66
CA PRO A 238 12.25 -7.40 21.05
C PRO A 238 11.13 -6.95 21.98
N ARG A 239 11.10 -7.50 23.21
CA ARG A 239 10.10 -7.14 24.23
C ARG A 239 10.43 -5.86 25.00
N GLN A 240 11.56 -5.21 24.71
CA GLN A 240 11.88 -3.93 25.31
C GLN A 240 10.87 -2.88 24.85
N VAL A 241 10.27 -2.17 25.82
CA VAL A 241 9.33 -1.08 25.50
C VAL A 241 10.06 -0.02 24.67
N PRO A 242 9.56 0.29 23.46
CA PRO A 242 10.22 1.26 22.61
C PRO A 242 10.13 2.68 23.17
N THR A 243 11.13 3.48 22.83
CA THR A 243 11.17 4.93 23.03
C THR A 243 11.34 5.61 21.68
N TRP A 244 11.15 6.91 21.62
CA TRP A 244 11.56 7.68 20.46
C TRP A 244 12.32 8.94 20.89
N PRO A 245 13.58 9.15 20.46
CA PRO A 245 14.44 8.25 19.65
C PRO A 245 14.62 6.87 20.28
N MET A 246 14.91 5.85 19.44
CA MET A 246 15.03 4.46 19.86
C MET A 246 16.47 3.95 19.76
N ARG A 247 17.10 3.62 20.88
CA ARG A 247 18.41 2.97 20.91
C ARG A 247 18.23 1.46 20.71
N ILE A 248 18.89 0.91 19.69
CA ILE A 248 18.93 -0.52 19.38
C ILE A 248 20.17 -1.18 20.00
N SER A 249 21.30 -0.47 20.02
CA SER A 249 22.56 -0.89 20.63
C SER A 249 23.36 0.33 21.09
N ASP A 250 24.54 0.12 21.68
CA ASP A 250 25.41 1.23 22.11
C ASP A 250 25.87 2.12 20.94
N SER A 251 25.90 1.57 19.73
CA SER A 251 26.35 2.27 18.52
C SER A 251 25.23 2.66 17.55
N VAL A 252 23.99 2.19 17.76
CA VAL A 252 22.86 2.41 16.83
C VAL A 252 21.67 3.01 17.56
N GLU A 253 21.34 4.23 17.19
CA GLU A 253 20.12 4.93 17.62
C GLU A 253 19.28 5.33 16.43
N TRP A 254 18.04 4.87 16.39
CA TRP A 254 17.05 5.33 15.44
C TRP A 254 16.46 6.66 15.89
N ASN A 255 16.60 7.66 15.05
CA ASN A 255 16.08 9.00 15.22
C ASN A 255 15.69 9.55 13.84
N ARG A 256 15.25 10.80 13.77
CA ARG A 256 14.84 11.44 12.51
C ARG A 256 15.92 11.37 11.41
N ALA A 257 17.19 11.58 11.75
CA ALA A 257 18.30 11.53 10.77
C ALA A 257 18.50 10.12 10.22
N MET A 258 18.35 9.10 11.06
CA MET A 258 18.41 7.70 10.62
C MET A 258 17.22 7.34 9.71
N LEU A 259 16.01 7.83 10.00
CA LEU A 259 14.85 7.67 9.10
C LEU A 259 15.11 8.33 7.75
N GLU A 260 15.69 9.52 7.72
CA GLU A 260 16.04 10.21 6.48
C GLU A 260 17.05 9.39 5.66
N GLN A 261 18.12 8.93 6.31
CA GLN A 261 19.18 8.18 5.64
C GLN A 261 18.68 6.85 5.05
N TRP A 262 17.85 6.10 5.79
CA TRP A 262 17.47 4.74 5.41
C TRP A 262 16.17 4.66 4.59
N CYS A 263 15.22 5.56 4.85
CA CYS A 263 13.89 5.46 4.25
C CYS A 263 13.65 6.51 3.15
N ILE A 264 14.32 7.67 3.24
CA ILE A 264 14.11 8.76 2.28
C ILE A 264 15.19 8.75 1.19
N GLN A 265 16.46 8.68 1.59
CA GLN A 265 17.58 8.86 0.66
C GLN A 265 17.56 7.91 -0.54
N PRO A 266 17.29 6.59 -0.42
CA PRO A 266 17.28 5.69 -1.57
C PRO A 266 16.25 6.07 -2.65
N TYR A 267 15.12 6.63 -2.23
CA TYR A 267 14.05 7.08 -3.13
C TYR A 267 14.20 8.53 -3.57
N ARG A 268 14.89 9.37 -2.80
CA ARG A 268 15.20 10.75 -3.19
C ARG A 268 16.04 10.78 -4.46
N GLU A 269 17.03 9.89 -4.57
CA GLU A 269 17.86 9.76 -5.78
C GLU A 269 17.01 9.47 -7.03
N LEU A 270 15.97 8.64 -6.91
CA LEU A 270 15.03 8.39 -8.02
C LEU A 270 14.13 9.60 -8.30
N ALA A 271 13.67 10.28 -7.27
CA ALA A 271 12.83 11.47 -7.40
C ALA A 271 13.59 12.62 -8.10
N GLU A 272 14.87 12.81 -7.81
CA GLU A 272 15.74 13.76 -8.49
C GLU A 272 15.92 13.43 -9.98
N GLN A 273 15.78 12.16 -10.37
CA GLN A 273 15.76 11.71 -11.76
C GLN A 273 14.37 11.78 -12.41
N GLY A 274 13.37 12.34 -11.71
CA GLY A 274 12.03 12.57 -12.22
C GLY A 274 11.00 11.49 -11.86
N ALA A 275 11.35 10.46 -11.06
CA ALA A 275 10.38 9.49 -10.58
C ALA A 275 9.43 10.11 -9.55
N THR A 276 8.16 9.73 -9.61
CA THR A 276 7.21 10.03 -8.54
C THR A 276 7.32 8.98 -7.44
N VAL A 277 7.39 9.42 -6.17
CA VAL A 277 7.47 8.54 -5.00
C VAL A 277 6.24 8.68 -4.13
N PHE A 278 5.79 7.56 -3.55
CA PHE A 278 4.64 7.49 -2.64
C PHE A 278 4.91 6.49 -1.50
N VAL A 279 4.46 6.81 -0.29
CA VAL A 279 4.55 5.88 0.85
C VAL A 279 3.26 5.05 0.92
N GLY A 280 3.31 3.83 0.36
CA GLY A 280 2.13 2.98 0.21
C GLY A 280 1.57 2.44 1.52
N GLU A 281 2.44 2.22 2.51
CA GLU A 281 2.08 1.77 3.85
C GLU A 281 3.04 2.30 4.91
N TRP A 282 2.50 2.61 6.09
CA TRP A 282 3.24 2.99 7.29
C TRP A 282 2.34 2.97 8.53
N GLY A 283 2.91 3.01 9.70
CA GLY A 283 2.16 3.07 10.95
C GLY A 283 2.80 2.27 12.08
N CYS A 284 2.15 2.27 13.24
CA CYS A 284 2.59 1.56 14.44
C CYS A 284 1.50 0.64 14.97
N TRP A 285 1.88 -0.60 15.29
CA TRP A 285 1.04 -1.56 15.98
C TRP A 285 0.54 -0.99 17.32
N ASN A 286 -0.66 -1.35 17.73
CA ASN A 286 -1.34 -0.78 18.90
C ASN A 286 -0.69 -1.09 20.27
N ARG A 287 0.37 -1.89 20.31
CA ARG A 287 1.17 -2.14 21.52
C ARG A 287 2.31 -1.15 21.69
N THR A 288 2.71 -0.45 20.64
CA THR A 288 3.66 0.67 20.76
C THR A 288 3.01 1.77 21.58
N PRO A 289 3.65 2.29 22.62
CA PRO A 289 3.08 3.37 23.44
C PRO A 289 2.66 4.56 22.58
N HIS A 290 1.49 5.12 22.84
CA HIS A 290 0.86 6.13 21.98
C HIS A 290 1.73 7.36 21.77
N ALA A 291 2.29 7.92 22.86
CA ALA A 291 3.17 9.09 22.78
C ALA A 291 4.42 8.82 21.93
N VAL A 292 4.97 7.60 22.01
CA VAL A 292 6.11 7.16 21.18
C VAL A 292 5.72 7.05 19.72
N ALA A 293 4.55 6.44 19.44
CA ALA A 293 4.03 6.34 18.09
C ALA A 293 3.82 7.73 17.46
N LEU A 294 3.19 8.67 18.17
CA LEU A 294 2.95 10.03 17.68
C LEU A 294 4.25 10.81 17.43
N ALA A 295 5.25 10.69 18.31
CA ALA A 295 6.53 11.35 18.13
C ALA A 295 7.27 10.81 16.88
N TRP A 296 7.32 9.50 16.71
CA TRP A 296 7.87 8.84 15.53
C TRP A 296 7.10 9.21 14.24
N MET A 297 5.76 9.20 14.29
CA MET A 297 4.92 9.59 13.16
C MET A 297 5.18 11.04 12.73
N ARG A 298 5.35 11.97 13.68
CA ARG A 298 5.65 13.38 13.40
C ARG A 298 6.96 13.52 12.63
N ASP A 299 8.00 12.80 13.00
CA ASP A 299 9.29 12.83 12.29
C ASP A 299 9.15 12.32 10.84
N PHE A 300 8.47 11.20 10.62
CA PHE A 300 8.24 10.71 9.27
C PHE A 300 7.39 11.67 8.43
N LEU A 301 6.28 12.16 8.99
CA LEU A 301 5.39 13.09 8.29
C LEU A 301 6.13 14.38 7.91
N SER A 302 7.02 14.89 8.78
CA SER A 302 7.84 16.06 8.46
C SER A 302 8.81 15.78 7.33
N LEU A 303 9.48 14.62 7.32
CA LEU A 303 10.37 14.21 6.24
C LEU A 303 9.64 14.08 4.90
N TRP A 304 8.46 13.43 4.88
CA TRP A 304 7.67 13.31 3.65
C TRP A 304 7.13 14.64 3.14
N LYS A 305 6.80 15.56 4.06
CA LYS A 305 6.42 16.92 3.69
C LYS A 305 7.58 17.67 3.02
N GLU A 306 8.80 17.54 3.54
CA GLU A 306 10.01 18.17 2.97
C GLU A 306 10.33 17.68 1.56
N VAL A 307 10.14 16.37 1.30
CA VAL A 307 10.36 15.78 -0.04
C VAL A 307 9.10 15.77 -0.91
N ASN A 308 7.99 16.32 -0.42
CA ASN A 308 6.70 16.40 -1.10
C ASN A 308 6.12 15.03 -1.52
N TRP A 309 6.30 13.98 -0.68
CA TRP A 309 5.68 12.68 -0.92
C TRP A 309 4.31 12.57 -0.26
N GLY A 310 3.39 11.89 -0.94
CA GLY A 310 2.12 11.44 -0.37
C GLY A 310 2.28 10.12 0.39
N TRP A 311 1.24 9.75 1.13
CA TRP A 311 1.28 8.56 1.99
C TRP A 311 -0.09 7.95 2.25
N ALA A 312 -0.11 6.65 2.61
CA ALA A 312 -1.29 5.93 3.08
C ALA A 312 -0.99 5.19 4.39
N LEU A 313 -1.67 5.59 5.49
CA LEU A 313 -1.54 4.93 6.79
C LEU A 313 -2.07 3.49 6.69
N TRP A 314 -1.42 2.57 7.35
CA TRP A 314 -1.87 1.20 7.54
C TRP A 314 -2.49 1.04 8.94
N CYS A 315 -3.80 1.27 9.16
CA CYS A 315 -4.90 1.40 8.23
C CYS A 315 -5.87 2.54 8.67
N LEU A 316 -7.10 2.62 8.11
CA LEU A 316 -8.13 3.52 8.65
C LEU A 316 -8.68 2.98 9.97
N ARG A 317 -9.14 1.71 9.97
CA ARG A 317 -9.66 0.97 11.13
C ARG A 317 -8.72 -0.15 11.53
N GLY A 318 -8.65 -0.46 12.83
CA GLY A 318 -7.86 -1.57 13.36
C GLY A 318 -6.53 -1.17 13.96
N SER A 319 -5.72 -2.16 14.23
CA SER A 319 -4.60 -2.06 15.19
C SER A 319 -3.53 -1.02 14.87
N PHE A 320 -3.43 -0.57 13.63
CA PHE A 320 -2.54 0.52 13.21
C PHE A 320 -3.29 1.83 12.94
N GLY A 321 -4.63 1.79 12.96
CA GLY A 321 -5.49 2.86 12.47
C GLY A 321 -5.85 3.92 13.49
N ILE A 322 -6.57 4.93 12.98
CA ILE A 322 -7.15 6.00 13.81
C ILE A 322 -8.52 5.61 14.38
N LEU A 323 -9.19 4.61 13.80
CA LEU A 323 -10.46 4.08 14.29
C LEU A 323 -10.27 2.67 14.83
N ASP A 324 -10.87 2.40 16.00
CA ASP A 324 -10.96 1.07 16.62
C ASP A 324 -9.61 0.36 16.81
N SER A 325 -8.52 1.10 16.99
CA SER A 325 -7.19 0.54 17.12
C SER A 325 -7.01 -0.29 18.40
N ASN A 326 -7.87 -0.12 19.40
CA ASN A 326 -7.79 -0.78 20.71
C ASN A 326 -6.42 -0.59 21.40
N ARG A 327 -5.75 0.52 21.15
CA ARG A 327 -4.54 0.94 21.86
C ARG A 327 -4.93 1.25 23.32
N ALA A 328 -4.20 0.69 24.29
CA ALA A 328 -4.60 0.73 25.70
C ALA A 328 -4.44 2.11 26.36
N ASP A 329 -3.55 2.93 25.84
CA ASP A 329 -3.14 4.23 26.38
C ASP A 329 -3.72 5.44 25.60
N VAL A 330 -4.79 5.23 24.82
CA VAL A 330 -5.51 6.27 24.09
C VAL A 330 -6.84 6.61 24.77
N LYS A 331 -7.10 7.90 24.96
CA LYS A 331 -8.43 8.38 25.33
C LYS A 331 -9.26 8.58 24.06
N TYR A 332 -10.06 7.58 23.73
CA TYR A 332 -10.89 7.61 22.52
C TYR A 332 -12.07 8.56 22.63
N GLU A 333 -12.37 9.21 21.51
CA GLU A 333 -13.64 9.89 21.26
C GLU A 333 -14.64 8.92 20.61
N ASN A 334 -15.93 9.06 20.95
CA ASN A 334 -16.98 8.35 20.22
C ASN A 334 -17.24 9.05 18.88
N TRP A 335 -16.93 8.37 17.77
CA TRP A 335 -17.21 8.83 16.43
C TRP A 335 -18.20 7.88 15.75
N HIS A 336 -19.49 8.25 15.78
CA HIS A 336 -20.55 7.43 15.18
C HIS A 336 -20.53 5.94 15.61
N GLY A 337 -20.21 5.67 16.87
CA GLY A 337 -20.11 4.31 17.42
C GLY A 337 -18.70 3.68 17.35
N HIS A 338 -17.76 4.32 16.67
CA HIS A 338 -16.35 3.92 16.62
C HIS A 338 -15.49 4.63 17.66
N LYS A 339 -14.40 4.01 18.06
CA LYS A 339 -13.36 4.57 18.94
C LYS A 339 -12.36 5.37 18.12
N LEU A 340 -12.48 6.69 18.09
CA LEU A 340 -11.57 7.56 17.34
C LEU A 340 -10.39 8.00 18.21
N ASP A 341 -9.17 7.78 17.71
CA ASP A 341 -7.94 8.39 18.19
C ASP A 341 -7.83 9.81 17.61
N ARG A 342 -8.31 10.79 18.38
CA ARG A 342 -8.35 12.19 17.95
C ARG A 342 -6.95 12.78 17.80
N GLU A 343 -6.01 12.45 18.69
CA GLU A 343 -4.66 13.00 18.66
C GLU A 343 -3.92 12.54 17.40
N MET A 344 -4.04 11.25 17.05
CA MET A 344 -3.45 10.73 15.81
C MET A 344 -4.11 11.35 14.58
N LEU A 345 -5.45 11.49 14.56
CA LEU A 345 -6.15 12.14 13.45
C LEU A 345 -5.66 13.57 13.22
N GLU A 346 -5.56 14.38 14.29
CA GLU A 346 -5.12 15.78 14.16
C GLU A 346 -3.65 15.86 13.72
N LEU A 347 -2.78 14.96 14.23
CA LEU A 347 -1.40 14.84 13.73
C LEU A 347 -1.36 14.58 12.23
N LEU A 348 -2.17 13.62 11.72
CA LEU A 348 -2.22 13.31 10.28
C LEU A 348 -2.73 14.48 9.43
N ARG A 349 -3.63 15.30 9.99
CA ARG A 349 -4.19 16.48 9.30
C ARG A 349 -3.23 17.67 9.24
N GLU A 350 -2.28 17.77 10.18
CA GLU A 350 -1.26 18.84 10.23
C GLU A 350 -0.30 18.78 9.02
N PHE A 351 -0.10 17.61 8.49
CA PHE A 351 0.83 17.32 7.40
C PHE A 351 0.13 17.00 6.08
#